data_046d2a38dc160d941ca2f484eb3e08d8
#
_entry.id   046d2a38dc160d941ca2f484eb3e08d8
#
_cell.length_a   1.000
_cell.length_b   1.000
_cell.length_c   1.000
_cell.angle_alpha   90.00
_cell.angle_beta   90.00
_cell.angle_gamma   90.00
#
_symmetry.space_group_name_H-M   'P 1'
#
loop_
_entity.id
_entity.type
_entity.pdbx_description
1 polymer ?
#
loop_
_entity_poly.entity_id
_entity_poly.type
_entity_poly.pdbx_seq_one_letter_code
_entity_poly.pdbx_strand_id
1 'polypeptide(L)'
;MAVELGLGVFSGEWHPGTGLDHSETLRESIAQVVHAERAGLHSVWVSEHHFHPANFVGSVAPYAAAMVQATERIVVGLGLALAPLHDPIRMAEDAAFLDVLSGGRFQLGLGIGYRDVEYEGFGGTRKQRVRRTVELIEICRQAWGEGTVEYDGRIYQRHGIDVTPKPVQPGGPPIMMGGHHPDAIDRCARLGDRFCMDAGTDSESYEGGDGRNRGLLERVESAVRIYREALARHGRDTGAPHFSLNVGGFLHPDGRDAAWAALAEAYMMTRRVYGDWYGLAPEEYADWYPDRMTPEQIEQRKGELLLGTPDDLFPVLSQVRDLVGENLVIMFRSKYPLVDDALTRQSIDLLGELRTRLRA
;
A
#
# COMPACT_ATOMS: atom_id res chain seq x y z
N MET A 1 -13.38 -18.49 6.89
CA MET A 1 -12.09 -17.79 6.77
C MET A 1 -12.26 -16.58 5.89
N ALA A 2 -11.99 -15.40 6.35
CA ALA A 2 -12.41 -14.20 5.65
C ALA A 2 -11.22 -13.55 4.94
N VAL A 3 -11.25 -13.54 3.60
CA VAL A 3 -10.45 -12.60 2.84
C VAL A 3 -11.02 -11.21 3.05
N GLU A 4 -10.17 -10.28 3.44
CA GLU A 4 -10.56 -8.90 3.58
C GLU A 4 -10.16 -8.11 2.32
N LEU A 5 -11.10 -7.34 1.78
CA LEU A 5 -10.88 -6.48 0.63
C LEU A 5 -10.92 -5.02 1.10
N GLY A 6 -9.82 -4.32 0.88
CA GLY A 6 -9.69 -2.91 1.21
C GLY A 6 -9.47 -2.06 -0.03
N LEU A 7 -9.72 -0.77 0.08
CA LEU A 7 -9.41 0.21 -0.94
C LEU A 7 -7.95 0.66 -0.74
N GLY A 8 -7.09 0.28 -1.63
CA GLY A 8 -5.70 0.70 -1.67
C GLY A 8 -5.54 1.75 -2.76
N VAL A 9 -4.47 2.36 -3.00
CA VAL A 9 -3.58 3.12 -2.18
C VAL A 9 -3.82 4.59 -2.53
N PHE A 10 -4.18 5.42 -1.56
CA PHE A 10 -4.41 6.85 -1.81
C PHE A 10 -3.07 7.59 -1.75
N SER A 11 -2.57 7.98 -2.92
CA SER A 11 -1.33 8.76 -3.03
C SER A 11 -1.57 10.27 -3.12
N GLY A 12 -2.84 10.72 -3.13
CA GLY A 12 -3.20 12.13 -3.25
C GLY A 12 -2.85 12.74 -4.62
N GLU A 13 -2.67 11.90 -5.62
CA GLU A 13 -2.31 12.32 -6.98
C GLU A 13 -3.31 13.35 -7.52
N TRP A 14 -2.76 14.47 -7.97
CA TRP A 14 -3.49 15.54 -8.62
C TRP A 14 -3.06 15.70 -10.07
N HIS A 15 -4.00 16.05 -10.94
CA HIS A 15 -3.71 16.36 -12.33
C HIS A 15 -4.59 17.56 -12.79
N PRO A 16 -4.02 18.54 -13.51
CA PRO A 16 -4.79 19.72 -13.94
C PRO A 16 -5.98 19.36 -14.83
N GLY A 17 -5.95 18.26 -15.54
CA GLY A 17 -7.07 17.77 -16.35
C GLY A 17 -8.31 17.33 -15.57
N THR A 18 -8.24 17.21 -14.24
CA THR A 18 -9.42 16.90 -13.40
C THR A 18 -10.34 18.10 -13.22
N GLY A 19 -9.85 19.32 -13.44
CA GLY A 19 -10.57 20.56 -13.13
C GLY A 19 -10.66 20.87 -11.63
N LEU A 20 -10.14 20.00 -10.75
CA LEU A 20 -10.13 20.18 -9.31
C LEU A 20 -8.84 20.86 -8.84
N ASP A 21 -8.92 21.61 -7.75
CA ASP A 21 -7.73 22.04 -7.01
C ASP A 21 -7.24 20.94 -6.04
N HIS A 22 -6.09 21.18 -5.39
CA HIS A 22 -5.52 20.21 -4.44
C HIS A 22 -6.44 19.95 -3.24
N SER A 23 -7.14 21.00 -2.76
CA SER A 23 -8.06 20.87 -1.62
C SER A 23 -9.27 20.02 -1.98
N GLU A 24 -9.82 20.24 -3.18
CA GLU A 24 -10.95 19.46 -3.71
C GLU A 24 -10.56 18.00 -3.92
N THR A 25 -9.38 17.73 -4.52
CA THR A 25 -8.85 16.38 -4.71
C THR A 25 -8.73 15.60 -3.39
N LEU A 26 -8.21 16.25 -2.34
CA LEU A 26 -8.08 15.60 -1.02
C LEU A 26 -9.44 15.37 -0.36
N ARG A 27 -10.38 16.34 -0.45
CA ARG A 27 -11.74 16.17 0.08
C ARG A 27 -12.51 15.07 -0.64
N GLU A 28 -12.39 15.01 -1.97
CA GLU A 28 -12.99 13.93 -2.76
C GLU A 28 -12.44 12.56 -2.35
N SER A 29 -11.12 12.46 -2.16
CA SER A 29 -10.50 11.22 -1.69
C SER A 29 -11.05 10.79 -0.32
N ILE A 30 -11.22 11.72 0.62
CA ILE A 30 -11.82 11.41 1.92
C ILE A 30 -13.29 10.98 1.75
N ALA A 31 -14.05 11.64 0.87
CA ALA A 31 -15.44 11.26 0.59
C ALA A 31 -15.54 9.85 -0.04
N GLN A 32 -14.58 9.46 -0.87
CA GLN A 32 -14.49 8.09 -1.41
C GLN A 32 -14.16 7.06 -0.32
N VAL A 33 -13.35 7.40 0.69
CA VAL A 33 -13.11 6.53 1.86
C VAL A 33 -14.38 6.32 2.67
N VAL A 34 -15.17 7.37 2.91
CA VAL A 34 -16.48 7.26 3.55
C VAL A 34 -17.43 6.38 2.73
N HIS A 35 -17.39 6.51 1.41
CA HIS A 35 -18.17 5.66 0.51
C HIS A 35 -17.72 4.19 0.59
N ALA A 36 -16.40 3.93 0.62
CA ALA A 36 -15.84 2.59 0.77
C ALA A 36 -16.27 1.92 2.09
N GLU A 37 -16.33 2.66 3.18
CA GLU A 37 -16.89 2.16 4.45
C GLU A 37 -18.37 1.78 4.30
N ARG A 38 -19.17 2.57 3.61
CA ARG A 38 -20.58 2.30 3.36
C ARG A 38 -20.78 1.08 2.46
N ALA A 39 -19.93 0.93 1.45
CA ALA A 39 -19.90 -0.26 0.59
C ALA A 39 -19.38 -1.51 1.32
N GLY A 40 -18.96 -1.38 2.58
CA GLY A 40 -18.55 -2.48 3.43
C GLY A 40 -17.11 -2.94 3.22
N LEU A 41 -16.23 -2.12 2.63
CA LEU A 41 -14.81 -2.47 2.53
C LEU A 41 -14.14 -2.50 3.91
N HIS A 42 -13.11 -3.32 4.04
CA HIS A 42 -12.41 -3.57 5.31
C HIS A 42 -11.46 -2.45 5.69
N SER A 43 -10.69 -1.93 4.72
CA SER A 43 -9.58 -1.02 5.00
C SER A 43 -9.35 -0.02 3.88
N VAL A 44 -8.64 1.04 4.21
CA VAL A 44 -8.10 2.03 3.27
C VAL A 44 -6.63 2.29 3.60
N TRP A 45 -5.83 2.57 2.56
CA TRP A 45 -4.39 2.71 2.70
C TRP A 45 -3.88 3.99 2.04
N VAL A 46 -2.94 4.67 2.70
CA VAL A 46 -2.32 5.91 2.23
C VAL A 46 -0.84 5.67 1.97
N SER A 47 -0.34 6.06 0.79
CA SER A 47 1.10 5.99 0.48
C SER A 47 1.77 7.35 0.55
N GLU A 48 3.08 7.35 0.86
CA GLU A 48 3.92 8.52 0.99
C GLU A 48 4.83 8.69 -0.21
N HIS A 49 4.78 9.89 -0.82
CA HIS A 49 5.73 10.32 -1.83
C HIS A 49 5.99 11.82 -1.70
N HIS A 50 7.20 12.26 -2.05
CA HIS A 50 7.61 13.66 -1.91
C HIS A 50 8.14 14.24 -3.22
N PHE A 51 8.13 15.57 -3.30
CA PHE A 51 8.84 16.35 -4.32
C PHE A 51 8.49 15.98 -5.76
N HIS A 52 7.17 15.83 -6.05
CA HIS A 52 6.68 15.58 -7.39
C HIS A 52 5.57 16.56 -7.76
N PRO A 53 5.55 17.11 -9.01
CA PRO A 53 4.55 18.09 -9.45
C PRO A 53 3.09 17.58 -9.41
N ALA A 54 2.87 16.27 -9.53
CA ALA A 54 1.55 15.65 -9.40
C ALA A 54 1.01 15.63 -7.95
N ASN A 55 1.64 16.37 -7.03
CA ASN A 55 1.18 16.57 -5.65
C ASN A 55 0.84 15.28 -4.90
N PHE A 56 1.76 14.32 -4.90
CA PHE A 56 1.64 13.15 -4.04
C PHE A 56 1.64 13.55 -2.56
N VAL A 57 0.94 12.77 -1.72
CA VAL A 57 0.87 13.04 -0.29
C VAL A 57 2.22 12.82 0.38
N GLY A 58 2.81 13.90 0.86
CA GLY A 58 4.01 13.84 1.71
C GLY A 58 3.70 13.82 3.21
N SER A 59 2.47 14.20 3.62
CA SER A 59 2.06 14.28 5.03
C SER A 59 1.02 13.20 5.33
N VAL A 60 1.47 11.95 5.43
CA VAL A 60 0.59 10.78 5.55
C VAL A 60 -0.18 10.72 6.86
N ALA A 61 0.42 11.12 8.00
CA ALA A 61 -0.25 11.08 9.30
C ALA A 61 -1.43 12.08 9.39
N PRO A 62 -1.31 13.37 9.01
CA PRO A 62 -2.46 14.27 8.91
C PRO A 62 -3.55 13.79 7.96
N TYR A 63 -3.17 13.17 6.83
CA TYR A 63 -4.13 12.66 5.87
C TYR A 63 -4.87 11.44 6.40
N ALA A 64 -4.17 10.51 7.05
CA ALA A 64 -4.78 9.38 7.75
C ALA A 64 -5.70 9.85 8.89
N ALA A 65 -5.32 10.88 9.66
CA ALA A 65 -6.16 11.46 10.71
C ALA A 65 -7.50 11.98 10.15
N ALA A 66 -7.48 12.65 9.00
CA ALA A 66 -8.70 13.12 8.35
C ALA A 66 -9.62 11.95 7.93
N MET A 67 -9.06 10.86 7.42
CA MET A 67 -9.81 9.64 7.08
C MET A 67 -10.37 8.95 8.33
N VAL A 68 -9.58 8.84 9.40
CA VAL A 68 -10.01 8.29 10.69
C VAL A 68 -11.20 9.05 11.25
N GLN A 69 -11.16 10.41 11.21
CA GLN A 69 -12.25 11.25 11.72
C GLN A 69 -13.52 11.21 10.85
N ALA A 70 -13.37 10.92 9.56
CA ALA A 70 -14.50 10.82 8.63
C ALA A 70 -15.20 9.46 8.65
N THR A 71 -14.66 8.46 9.38
CA THR A 71 -15.11 7.05 9.36
C THR A 71 -15.23 6.48 10.76
N GLU A 72 -16.01 5.38 10.90
CA GLU A 72 -16.30 4.75 12.20
C GLU A 72 -15.78 3.31 12.32
N ARG A 73 -15.67 2.57 11.23
CA ARG A 73 -15.42 1.12 11.25
C ARG A 73 -14.23 0.70 10.38
N ILE A 74 -14.02 1.37 9.25
CA ILE A 74 -12.96 0.99 8.30
C ILE A 74 -11.57 1.13 8.94
N VAL A 75 -10.70 0.17 8.70
CA VAL A 75 -9.30 0.25 9.10
C VAL A 75 -8.59 1.28 8.23
N VAL A 76 -7.85 2.19 8.83
CA VAL A 76 -7.01 3.17 8.11
C VAL A 76 -5.55 2.79 8.31
N GLY A 77 -4.83 2.59 7.21
CA GLY A 77 -3.43 2.19 7.24
C GLY A 77 -2.51 3.08 6.41
N LEU A 78 -1.24 3.13 6.79
CA LEU A 78 -0.21 3.64 5.90
C LEU A 78 0.27 2.50 5.01
N GLY A 79 0.31 2.73 3.72
CA GLY A 79 0.62 1.68 2.77
C GLY A 79 1.49 2.13 1.59
N LEU A 80 2.76 2.57 1.83
CA LEU A 80 3.60 2.56 3.02
C LEU A 80 4.14 3.95 3.33
N ALA A 81 4.40 4.25 4.62
CA ALA A 81 5.21 5.40 4.99
C ALA A 81 6.71 5.10 4.79
N LEU A 82 7.48 6.12 4.43
CA LEU A 82 8.91 5.99 4.14
C LEU A 82 9.73 6.10 5.45
N ALA A 83 9.80 5.00 6.22
CA ALA A 83 10.42 4.96 7.53
C ALA A 83 11.77 5.68 7.66
N PRO A 84 12.72 5.61 6.71
CA PRO A 84 14.01 6.29 6.83
C PRO A 84 13.95 7.81 6.84
N LEU A 85 12.83 8.40 6.41
CA LEU A 85 12.65 9.86 6.34
C LEU A 85 12.10 10.44 7.65
N HIS A 86 11.62 9.58 8.56
CA HIS A 86 11.00 9.99 9.82
C HIS A 86 11.94 9.86 11.02
N ASP A 87 11.74 10.73 12.02
CA ASP A 87 12.27 10.51 13.37
C ASP A 87 11.47 9.41 14.08
N PRO A 88 12.14 8.43 14.73
CA PRO A 88 11.47 7.29 15.33
C PRO A 88 10.53 7.64 16.48
N ILE A 89 10.84 8.69 17.27
CA ILE A 89 9.96 9.14 18.36
C ILE A 89 8.71 9.80 17.77
N ARG A 90 8.86 10.66 16.75
CA ARG A 90 7.71 11.27 16.07
C ARG A 90 6.82 10.21 15.45
N MET A 91 7.39 9.22 14.77
CA MET A 91 6.61 8.12 14.21
C MET A 91 5.85 7.33 15.28
N ALA A 92 6.50 7.08 16.44
CA ALA A 92 5.86 6.38 17.55
C ALA A 92 4.69 7.19 18.13
N GLU A 93 4.86 8.51 18.30
CA GLU A 93 3.80 9.43 18.76
C GLU A 93 2.63 9.47 17.76
N ASP A 94 2.91 9.72 16.49
CA ASP A 94 1.89 9.85 15.45
C ASP A 94 1.08 8.54 15.31
N ALA A 95 1.74 7.38 15.32
CA ALA A 95 1.09 6.09 15.23
C ALA A 95 0.24 5.77 16.47
N ALA A 96 0.74 6.06 17.68
CA ALA A 96 -0.02 5.89 18.92
C ALA A 96 -1.23 6.84 18.99
N PHE A 97 -1.05 8.09 18.55
CA PHE A 97 -2.14 9.06 18.49
C PHE A 97 -3.24 8.62 17.50
N LEU A 98 -2.87 8.16 16.29
CA LEU A 98 -3.81 7.65 15.30
C LEU A 98 -4.54 6.39 15.78
N ASP A 99 -3.84 5.55 16.53
CA ASP A 99 -4.43 4.35 17.11
C ASP A 99 -5.50 4.70 18.16
N VAL A 100 -5.19 5.59 19.10
CA VAL A 100 -6.16 6.09 20.08
C VAL A 100 -7.32 6.82 19.40
N LEU A 101 -7.02 7.72 18.46
CA LEU A 101 -8.03 8.51 17.75
C LEU A 101 -9.01 7.63 16.96
N SER A 102 -8.53 6.53 16.41
CA SER A 102 -9.33 5.56 15.65
C SER A 102 -10.03 4.51 16.52
N GLY A 103 -9.71 4.44 17.82
CA GLY A 103 -10.18 3.35 18.70
C GLY A 103 -9.62 1.99 18.28
N GLY A 104 -8.35 1.93 17.85
CA GLY A 104 -7.66 0.69 17.49
C GLY A 104 -7.86 0.25 16.03
N ARG A 105 -8.29 1.16 15.14
CA ARG A 105 -8.47 0.88 13.70
C ARG A 105 -7.28 1.29 12.84
N PHE A 106 -6.17 1.73 13.42
CA PHE A 106 -4.98 2.18 12.70
C PHE A 106 -3.98 1.04 12.49
N GLN A 107 -3.33 1.00 11.31
CA GLN A 107 -2.21 0.11 11.00
C GLN A 107 -1.04 0.90 10.42
N LEU A 108 0.18 0.63 10.89
CA LEU A 108 1.39 1.29 10.47
C LEU A 108 2.13 0.47 9.39
N GLY A 109 1.99 0.85 8.14
CA GLY A 109 2.80 0.26 7.06
C GLY A 109 4.07 1.06 6.82
N LEU A 110 5.21 0.36 6.75
CA LEU A 110 6.56 0.94 6.65
C LEU A 110 7.32 0.39 5.45
N GLY A 111 7.81 1.30 4.61
CA GLY A 111 8.70 1.04 3.48
C GLY A 111 10.07 1.65 3.67
N ILE A 112 11.05 1.18 2.89
CA ILE A 112 12.40 1.74 2.93
C ILE A 112 12.63 2.88 1.92
N GLY A 113 11.71 3.11 0.97
CA GLY A 113 11.86 4.08 -0.12
C GLY A 113 12.92 3.68 -1.16
N TYR A 114 12.93 4.38 -2.29
CA TYR A 114 13.87 4.10 -3.40
C TYR A 114 14.36 5.35 -4.15
N ARG A 115 13.70 6.51 -4.02
CA ARG A 115 14.05 7.74 -4.73
C ARG A 115 15.11 8.54 -3.96
N ASP A 116 16.27 8.80 -4.59
CA ASP A 116 17.36 9.53 -3.93
C ASP A 116 16.98 10.97 -3.56
N VAL A 117 16.15 11.64 -4.40
CA VAL A 117 15.67 13.00 -4.14
C VAL A 117 14.87 13.12 -2.81
N GLU A 118 14.17 12.07 -2.41
CA GLU A 118 13.43 12.05 -1.13
C GLU A 118 14.39 12.01 0.05
N TYR A 119 15.45 11.19 -0.01
CA TYR A 119 16.48 11.17 1.04
C TYR A 119 17.24 12.49 1.13
N GLU A 120 17.67 13.04 0.01
CA GLU A 120 18.40 14.29 -0.07
C GLU A 120 17.56 15.45 0.48
N GLY A 121 16.29 15.53 0.10
CA GLY A 121 15.36 16.56 0.56
C GLY A 121 15.13 16.55 2.07
N PHE A 122 15.25 15.40 2.72
CA PHE A 122 15.18 15.25 4.18
C PHE A 122 16.54 15.17 4.86
N GLY A 123 17.63 15.50 4.15
CA GLY A 123 18.99 15.51 4.72
C GLY A 123 19.53 14.11 5.06
N GLY A 124 18.97 13.08 4.46
CA GLY A 124 19.34 11.68 4.67
C GLY A 124 20.16 11.09 3.53
N THR A 125 20.42 9.81 3.62
CA THR A 125 21.10 9.03 2.56
C THR A 125 20.47 7.65 2.41
N ARG A 126 20.28 7.23 1.17
CA ARG A 126 19.76 5.90 0.82
C ARG A 126 20.60 4.75 1.41
N LYS A 127 21.90 4.96 1.63
CA LYS A 127 22.81 3.94 2.21
C LYS A 127 22.38 3.46 3.60
N GLN A 128 21.74 4.32 4.39
CA GLN A 128 21.34 4.02 5.76
C GLN A 128 19.87 3.52 5.87
N ARG A 129 19.12 3.47 4.77
CA ARG A 129 17.66 3.25 4.79
C ARG A 129 17.24 2.00 5.56
N VAL A 130 17.90 0.86 5.35
CA VAL A 130 17.57 -0.39 6.03
C VAL A 130 17.79 -0.28 7.53
N ARG A 131 18.96 0.26 7.94
CA ARG A 131 19.29 0.41 9.36
C ARG A 131 18.34 1.39 10.06
N ARG A 132 18.06 2.53 9.43
CA ARG A 132 17.10 3.52 9.99
C ARG A 132 15.72 2.90 10.18
N THR A 133 15.22 2.11 9.22
CA THR A 133 13.93 1.42 9.35
C THR A 133 13.94 0.40 10.49
N VAL A 134 14.99 -0.40 10.62
CA VAL A 134 15.11 -1.39 11.70
C VAL A 134 15.07 -0.70 13.07
N GLU A 135 15.93 0.29 13.27
CA GLU A 135 16.02 1.02 14.55
C GLU A 135 14.75 1.81 14.85
N LEU A 136 14.08 2.37 13.82
CA LEU A 136 12.78 3.02 13.99
C LEU A 136 11.73 2.04 14.53
N ILE A 137 11.62 0.84 13.95
CA ILE A 137 10.65 -0.17 14.39
C ILE A 137 10.94 -0.60 15.85
N GLU A 138 12.21 -0.83 16.18
CA GLU A 138 12.62 -1.24 17.51
C GLU A 138 12.29 -0.16 18.55
N ILE A 139 12.53 1.12 18.21
CA ILE A 139 12.17 2.27 19.06
C ILE A 139 10.65 2.40 19.20
N CYS A 140 9.88 2.30 18.11
CA CYS A 140 8.41 2.33 18.18
C CYS A 140 7.86 1.24 19.10
N ARG A 141 8.36 0.01 19.02
CA ARG A 141 7.94 -1.10 19.91
C ARG A 141 8.24 -0.81 21.37
N GLN A 142 9.41 -0.22 21.71
CA GLN A 142 9.69 0.21 23.07
C GLN A 142 8.75 1.35 23.51
N ALA A 143 8.57 2.35 22.65
CA ALA A 143 7.75 3.53 22.94
C ALA A 143 6.27 3.17 23.24
N TRP A 144 5.75 2.11 22.62
CA TRP A 144 4.38 1.64 22.86
C TRP A 144 4.23 0.71 24.06
N GLY A 145 5.35 0.20 24.58
CA GLY A 145 5.39 -0.61 25.79
C GLY A 145 5.29 0.22 27.07
N GLU A 146 5.44 -0.46 28.19
CA GLU A 146 5.55 0.18 29.50
C GLU A 146 6.92 0.84 29.71
N GLY A 147 6.96 1.98 30.40
CA GLY A 147 8.19 2.71 30.71
C GLY A 147 8.68 3.61 29.58
N THR A 148 9.95 3.98 29.68
CA THR A 148 10.62 4.90 28.77
C THR A 148 11.39 4.18 27.67
N VAL A 149 11.62 4.87 26.57
CA VAL A 149 12.52 4.40 25.51
C VAL A 149 13.96 4.49 26.03
N GLU A 150 14.67 3.35 25.99
CA GLU A 150 16.10 3.23 26.28
C GLU A 150 16.76 2.50 25.09
N TYR A 151 17.35 3.25 24.16
CA TYR A 151 17.83 2.70 22.91
C TYR A 151 19.21 3.24 22.50
N ASP A 152 20.17 2.34 22.33
CA ASP A 152 21.53 2.59 21.85
C ASP A 152 21.77 1.91 20.51
N GLY A 153 21.30 2.55 19.42
CA GLY A 153 21.51 2.08 18.05
C GLY A 153 22.75 2.67 17.40
N ARG A 154 22.98 2.29 16.16
CA ARG A 154 24.05 2.88 15.34
C ARG A 154 23.68 4.24 14.76
N ILE A 155 22.38 4.48 14.57
CA ILE A 155 21.84 5.72 14.00
C ILE A 155 21.20 6.56 15.10
N TYR A 156 20.38 5.94 15.93
CA TYR A 156 19.61 6.63 16.96
C TYR A 156 20.07 6.24 18.37
N GLN A 157 20.24 7.26 19.22
CA GLN A 157 20.40 7.12 20.67
C GLN A 157 19.24 7.87 21.32
N ARG A 158 18.44 7.19 22.13
CA ARG A 158 17.22 7.74 22.76
C ARG A 158 17.10 7.20 24.18
N HIS A 159 17.09 8.09 25.18
CA HIS A 159 17.08 7.71 26.60
C HIS A 159 16.07 8.53 27.38
N GLY A 160 15.37 7.87 28.31
CA GLY A 160 14.46 8.50 29.26
C GLY A 160 13.23 9.12 28.59
N ILE A 161 12.84 8.67 27.38
CA ILE A 161 11.73 9.27 26.63
C ILE A 161 10.46 8.48 26.90
N ASP A 162 9.46 9.10 27.55
CA ASP A 162 8.13 8.54 27.71
C ASP A 162 7.20 9.06 26.61
N VAL A 163 6.79 8.18 25.72
CA VAL A 163 5.89 8.50 24.61
C VAL A 163 4.44 8.33 25.08
N THR A 164 3.64 9.37 24.93
CA THR A 164 2.22 9.40 25.30
C THR A 164 1.39 10.06 24.18
N PRO A 165 0.12 9.62 23.96
CA PRO A 165 -0.57 8.52 24.68
C PRO A 165 0.02 7.15 24.31
N LYS A 166 -0.21 6.14 25.16
CA LYS A 166 0.04 4.75 24.77
C LYS A 166 -1.07 4.27 23.81
N PRO A 167 -0.77 3.42 22.84
CA PRO A 167 -1.77 2.84 21.94
C PRO A 167 -2.84 2.06 22.69
N VAL A 168 -4.05 1.96 22.10
CA VAL A 168 -5.12 1.09 22.60
C VAL A 168 -4.97 -0.35 22.15
N GLN A 169 -4.33 -0.59 21.00
CA GLN A 169 -3.98 -1.93 20.56
C GLN A 169 -2.82 -2.49 21.38
N PRO A 170 -2.94 -3.72 21.93
CA PRO A 170 -1.87 -4.33 22.72
C PRO A 170 -0.56 -4.46 21.92
N GLY A 171 0.53 -3.88 22.43
CA GLY A 171 1.84 -3.87 21.76
C GLY A 171 1.99 -2.85 20.64
N GLY A 172 0.99 -1.99 20.46
CA GLY A 172 0.93 -0.93 19.45
C GLY A 172 0.21 -1.32 18.17
N PRO A 173 0.02 -0.36 17.25
CA PRO A 173 -0.57 -0.63 15.94
C PRO A 173 0.21 -1.74 15.21
N PRO A 174 -0.46 -2.67 14.52
CA PRO A 174 0.22 -3.68 13.72
C PRO A 174 1.14 -3.03 12.69
N ILE A 175 2.38 -3.52 12.61
CA ILE A 175 3.37 -3.03 11.65
C ILE A 175 3.35 -3.91 10.39
N MET A 176 2.96 -3.30 9.27
CA MET A 176 3.06 -3.90 7.94
C MET A 176 4.38 -3.49 7.28
N MET A 177 5.07 -4.41 6.65
CA MET A 177 6.29 -4.12 5.90
C MET A 177 6.20 -4.65 4.48
N GLY A 178 6.71 -3.87 3.52
CA GLY A 178 6.76 -4.27 2.12
C GLY A 178 8.19 -4.48 1.61
N GLY A 179 8.28 -5.14 0.46
CA GLY A 179 9.53 -5.33 -0.27
C GLY A 179 9.48 -6.54 -1.19
N HIS A 180 10.39 -6.57 -2.16
CA HIS A 180 10.43 -7.63 -3.19
C HIS A 180 11.61 -8.58 -3.02
N HIS A 181 12.71 -8.10 -2.45
CA HIS A 181 13.92 -8.92 -2.25
C HIS A 181 13.75 -9.89 -1.08
N PRO A 182 14.28 -11.13 -1.15
CA PRO A 182 14.22 -12.10 -0.05
C PRO A 182 14.67 -11.53 1.31
N ASP A 183 15.71 -10.68 1.34
CA ASP A 183 16.17 -10.03 2.58
C ASP A 183 15.13 -9.04 3.15
N ALA A 184 14.30 -8.43 2.30
CA ALA A 184 13.22 -7.55 2.75
C ALA A 184 12.07 -8.38 3.35
N ILE A 185 11.76 -9.52 2.74
CA ILE A 185 10.77 -10.48 3.25
C ILE A 185 11.24 -11.06 4.58
N ASP A 186 12.52 -11.46 4.69
CA ASP A 186 13.11 -11.96 5.93
C ASP A 186 13.08 -10.92 7.05
N ARG A 187 13.43 -9.66 6.73
CA ARG A 187 13.33 -8.55 7.68
C ARG A 187 11.89 -8.32 8.15
N CYS A 188 10.91 -8.42 7.24
CA CYS A 188 9.50 -8.36 7.61
C CYS A 188 9.11 -9.51 8.54
N ALA A 189 9.51 -10.74 8.22
CA ALA A 189 9.24 -11.90 9.05
C ALA A 189 9.85 -11.78 10.46
N ARG A 190 10.94 -11.04 10.60
CA ARG A 190 11.60 -10.77 11.90
C ARG A 190 10.94 -9.66 12.70
N LEU A 191 10.57 -8.55 12.07
CA LEU A 191 10.22 -7.29 12.74
C LEU A 191 8.75 -6.88 12.58
N GLY A 192 8.12 -7.22 11.47
CA GLY A 192 6.75 -6.83 11.13
C GLY A 192 5.71 -7.81 11.63
N ASP A 193 4.47 -7.37 11.66
CA ASP A 193 3.32 -8.23 11.96
C ASP A 193 2.64 -8.73 10.69
N ARG A 194 2.81 -8.02 9.57
CA ARG A 194 2.20 -8.31 8.28
C ARG A 194 3.17 -8.02 7.14
N PHE A 195 3.26 -8.92 6.19
CA PHE A 195 4.00 -8.71 4.95
C PHE A 195 3.06 -8.13 3.86
N CYS A 196 3.51 -7.10 3.15
CA CYS A 196 2.81 -6.53 2.00
C CYS A 196 3.58 -6.85 0.72
N MET A 197 2.96 -7.63 -0.14
CA MET A 197 3.38 -7.83 -1.51
C MET A 197 2.78 -6.75 -2.41
N ASP A 198 3.61 -6.06 -3.17
CA ASP A 198 3.13 -5.26 -4.30
C ASP A 198 3.08 -6.13 -5.56
N ALA A 199 1.89 -6.33 -6.10
CA ALA A 199 1.69 -7.04 -7.36
C ALA A 199 1.82 -6.13 -8.59
N GLY A 200 2.28 -4.89 -8.41
CA GLY A 200 2.61 -3.99 -9.51
C GLY A 200 3.63 -4.59 -10.46
N THR A 201 3.63 -4.12 -11.67
CA THR A 201 4.29 -4.71 -12.83
C THR A 201 5.80 -4.56 -12.87
N ASP A 202 6.35 -3.67 -12.06
CA ASP A 202 7.78 -3.34 -12.08
C ASP A 202 8.58 -4.04 -10.98
N SER A 203 7.93 -4.91 -10.21
CA SER A 203 8.64 -5.73 -9.24
C SER A 203 9.44 -6.80 -9.98
N GLU A 204 10.72 -6.56 -10.14
CA GLU A 204 11.68 -7.63 -10.46
C GLU A 204 11.45 -8.79 -9.49
N SER A 205 11.52 -10.00 -10.02
CA SER A 205 11.11 -11.20 -9.33
C SER A 205 11.64 -11.35 -7.91
N TYR A 206 10.83 -11.91 -7.04
CA TYR A 206 11.21 -12.32 -5.67
C TYR A 206 12.44 -13.27 -5.62
N GLU A 207 12.85 -13.84 -6.74
CA GLU A 207 13.94 -14.80 -6.85
C GLU A 207 15.14 -14.32 -7.68
N GLY A 208 15.22 -13.01 -8.01
CA GLY A 208 16.35 -12.46 -8.77
C GLY A 208 16.35 -12.81 -10.28
N GLY A 209 15.24 -13.30 -10.81
CA GLY A 209 15.02 -13.57 -12.24
C GLY A 209 14.04 -12.58 -12.87
N ASP A 210 13.88 -12.64 -14.19
CA ASP A 210 12.93 -11.81 -14.95
C ASP A 210 11.46 -12.21 -14.65
N GLY A 211 10.92 -11.64 -13.57
CA GLY A 211 9.53 -11.89 -13.14
C GLY A 211 8.45 -11.27 -14.03
N ARG A 212 8.83 -10.53 -15.07
CA ARG A 212 7.89 -9.81 -15.96
C ARG A 212 6.91 -10.70 -16.71
N ASN A 213 7.22 -11.99 -16.85
CA ASN A 213 6.37 -12.95 -17.57
C ASN A 213 5.56 -13.87 -16.64
N ARG A 214 5.63 -13.70 -15.31
CA ARG A 214 4.88 -14.54 -14.36
C ARG A 214 3.50 -13.96 -14.09
N GLY A 215 2.48 -14.82 -14.09
CA GLY A 215 1.13 -14.45 -13.69
C GLY A 215 1.02 -14.05 -12.22
N LEU A 216 -0.05 -13.34 -11.86
CA LEU A 216 -0.29 -12.90 -10.47
C LEU A 216 -0.21 -14.07 -9.47
N LEU A 217 -0.86 -15.20 -9.78
CA LEU A 217 -0.94 -16.37 -8.88
C LEU A 217 0.45 -16.98 -8.62
N GLU A 218 1.27 -17.13 -9.63
CA GLU A 218 2.62 -17.67 -9.52
C GLU A 218 3.51 -16.76 -8.65
N ARG A 219 3.37 -15.44 -8.81
CA ARG A 219 4.10 -14.46 -7.97
C ARG A 219 3.64 -14.49 -6.52
N VAL A 220 2.32 -14.61 -6.28
CA VAL A 220 1.76 -14.74 -4.93
C VAL A 220 2.24 -16.03 -4.27
N GLU A 221 2.20 -17.16 -4.97
CA GLU A 221 2.67 -18.45 -4.47
C GLU A 221 4.14 -18.39 -4.05
N SER A 222 4.99 -17.82 -4.91
CA SER A 222 6.42 -17.63 -4.60
C SER A 222 6.63 -16.75 -3.37
N ALA A 223 5.95 -15.60 -3.30
CA ALA A 223 6.08 -14.68 -2.18
C ALA A 223 5.61 -15.29 -0.85
N VAL A 224 4.49 -16.00 -0.87
CA VAL A 224 3.94 -16.71 0.31
C VAL A 224 4.89 -17.79 0.79
N ARG A 225 5.45 -18.57 -0.13
CA ARG A 225 6.45 -19.60 0.20
C ARG A 225 7.67 -18.98 0.89
N ILE A 226 8.29 -17.97 0.28
CA ILE A 226 9.47 -17.28 0.83
C ILE A 226 9.15 -16.68 2.21
N TYR A 227 7.96 -16.09 2.38
CA TYR A 227 7.55 -15.48 3.63
C TYR A 227 7.32 -16.52 4.73
N ARG A 228 6.68 -17.67 4.42
CA ARG A 228 6.53 -18.80 5.36
C ARG A 228 7.88 -19.37 5.79
N GLU A 229 8.81 -19.57 4.86
CA GLU A 229 10.17 -20.00 5.17
C GLU A 229 10.90 -19.00 6.08
N ALA A 230 10.73 -17.69 5.83
CA ALA A 230 11.31 -16.65 6.67
C ALA A 230 10.70 -16.64 8.08
N LEU A 231 9.37 -16.76 8.22
CA LEU A 231 8.69 -16.88 9.51
C LEU A 231 9.22 -18.09 10.31
N ALA A 232 9.38 -19.24 9.64
CA ALA A 232 9.95 -20.45 10.28
C ALA A 232 11.36 -20.21 10.82
N ARG A 233 12.25 -19.54 10.06
CA ARG A 233 13.60 -19.18 10.51
C ARG A 233 13.60 -18.32 11.77
N HIS A 234 12.58 -17.50 11.95
CA HIS A 234 12.42 -16.63 13.12
C HIS A 234 11.51 -17.20 14.21
N GLY A 235 11.15 -18.51 14.12
CA GLY A 235 10.32 -19.20 15.12
C GLY A 235 8.89 -18.68 15.23
N ARG A 236 8.36 -18.07 14.15
CA ARG A 236 7.01 -17.51 14.08
C ARG A 236 6.03 -18.48 13.42
N ASP A 237 4.74 -18.29 13.69
CA ASP A 237 3.69 -19.11 13.10
C ASP A 237 3.67 -18.99 11.57
N THR A 238 3.70 -20.14 10.89
CA THR A 238 3.68 -20.27 9.44
C THR A 238 2.32 -20.70 8.90
N GLY A 239 1.41 -21.16 9.77
CA GLY A 239 0.13 -21.75 9.36
C GLY A 239 -0.85 -20.70 8.79
N ALA A 240 -0.87 -19.52 9.41
CA ALA A 240 -1.76 -18.43 9.02
C ALA A 240 -1.01 -17.09 8.93
N PRO A 241 -0.10 -16.93 7.96
CA PRO A 241 0.69 -15.71 7.84
C PRO A 241 -0.19 -14.49 7.55
N HIS A 242 0.07 -13.39 8.26
CA HIS A 242 -0.58 -12.12 7.95
C HIS A 242 0.01 -11.54 6.66
N PHE A 243 -0.79 -11.52 5.61
CA PHE A 243 -0.37 -11.15 4.26
C PHE A 243 -1.28 -10.07 3.68
N SER A 244 -0.68 -9.06 3.08
CA SER A 244 -1.39 -8.07 2.27
C SER A 244 -0.92 -8.16 0.83
N LEU A 245 -1.86 -8.08 -0.10
CA LEU A 245 -1.62 -8.00 -1.52
C LEU A 245 -2.06 -6.62 -2.03
N ASN A 246 -1.10 -5.77 -2.41
CA ASN A 246 -1.41 -4.54 -3.12
C ASN A 246 -1.52 -4.83 -4.61
N VAL A 247 -2.68 -4.53 -5.21
CA VAL A 247 -2.96 -4.82 -6.62
C VAL A 247 -3.75 -3.67 -7.24
N GLY A 248 -3.38 -3.28 -8.45
CA GLY A 248 -4.13 -2.31 -9.25
C GLY A 248 -5.29 -2.95 -9.99
N GLY A 249 -6.38 -2.21 -10.16
CA GLY A 249 -7.50 -2.68 -10.94
C GLY A 249 -8.65 -1.68 -11.00
N PHE A 250 -9.71 -2.07 -11.67
CA PHE A 250 -10.94 -1.30 -11.76
C PHE A 250 -12.11 -2.20 -12.10
N LEU A 251 -13.20 -2.09 -11.34
CA LEU A 251 -14.42 -2.83 -11.64
C LEU A 251 -15.40 -1.94 -12.41
N HIS A 252 -16.00 -2.53 -13.43
CA HIS A 252 -17.05 -1.88 -14.23
C HIS A 252 -18.15 -2.90 -14.53
N PRO A 253 -19.45 -2.51 -14.48
CA PRO A 253 -20.56 -3.45 -14.73
C PRO A 253 -20.54 -4.07 -16.14
N ASP A 254 -20.01 -3.34 -17.12
CA ASP A 254 -19.91 -3.78 -18.51
C ASP A 254 -18.62 -4.57 -18.81
N GLY A 255 -17.85 -4.95 -17.76
CA GLY A 255 -16.71 -5.84 -17.89
C GLY A 255 -15.37 -5.19 -18.18
N ARG A 256 -14.41 -6.03 -18.59
CA ARG A 256 -12.98 -5.71 -18.67
C ARG A 256 -12.63 -4.55 -19.61
N ASP A 257 -13.26 -4.51 -20.78
CA ASP A 257 -12.95 -3.47 -21.78
C ASP A 257 -13.49 -2.09 -21.37
N ALA A 258 -14.67 -2.05 -20.74
CA ALA A 258 -15.24 -0.83 -20.19
C ALA A 258 -14.40 -0.34 -18.97
N ALA A 259 -13.95 -1.24 -18.11
CA ALA A 259 -13.04 -0.92 -17.00
C ALA A 259 -11.73 -0.32 -17.51
N TRP A 260 -11.13 -0.90 -18.57
CA TRP A 260 -9.95 -0.33 -19.20
C TRP A 260 -10.22 1.04 -19.81
N ALA A 261 -11.29 1.20 -20.57
CA ALA A 261 -11.64 2.48 -21.20
C ALA A 261 -11.79 3.61 -20.17
N ALA A 262 -12.33 3.31 -18.98
CA ALA A 262 -12.49 4.27 -17.89
C ALA A 262 -11.16 4.76 -17.30
N LEU A 263 -10.14 3.89 -17.22
CA LEU A 263 -8.91 4.21 -16.50
C LEU A 263 -7.64 4.33 -17.34
N ALA A 264 -7.68 3.97 -18.63
CA ALA A 264 -6.49 3.82 -19.46
C ALA A 264 -5.56 5.05 -19.45
N GLU A 265 -6.12 6.26 -19.65
CA GLU A 265 -5.34 7.50 -19.63
C GLU A 265 -4.67 7.74 -18.27
N ALA A 266 -5.45 7.62 -17.20
CA ALA A 266 -4.97 7.83 -15.83
C ALA A 266 -3.92 6.78 -15.42
N TYR A 267 -4.14 5.53 -15.79
CA TYR A 267 -3.19 4.45 -15.53
C TYR A 267 -1.87 4.68 -16.28
N MET A 268 -1.93 4.98 -17.58
CA MET A 268 -0.74 5.22 -18.37
C MET A 268 0.00 6.49 -17.95
N MET A 269 -0.72 7.53 -17.48
CA MET A 269 -0.11 8.69 -16.85
C MET A 269 0.69 8.29 -15.59
N THR A 270 0.08 7.54 -14.69
CA THR A 270 0.76 7.03 -13.50
C THR A 270 1.99 6.18 -13.87
N ARG A 271 1.88 5.34 -14.90
CA ARG A 271 3.00 4.53 -15.41
C ARG A 271 4.17 5.38 -15.90
N ARG A 272 3.90 6.48 -16.60
CA ARG A 272 4.96 7.42 -17.04
C ARG A 272 5.67 8.07 -15.85
N VAL A 273 4.93 8.48 -14.82
CA VAL A 273 5.51 9.02 -13.58
C VAL A 273 6.44 8.00 -12.90
N TYR A 274 6.00 6.76 -12.76
CA TYR A 274 6.83 5.71 -12.17
C TYR A 274 8.02 5.32 -13.08
N GLY A 275 7.86 5.35 -14.40
CA GLY A 275 8.96 5.15 -15.35
C GLY A 275 10.10 6.14 -15.11
N ASP A 276 9.78 7.43 -14.99
CA ASP A 276 10.73 8.48 -14.62
C ASP A 276 11.39 8.21 -13.25
N TRP A 277 10.62 7.83 -12.25
CA TRP A 277 11.14 7.53 -10.91
C TRP A 277 12.06 6.31 -10.84
N TYR A 278 11.87 5.34 -11.71
CA TYR A 278 12.76 4.18 -11.85
C TYR A 278 13.96 4.43 -12.75
N GLY A 279 14.07 5.65 -13.30
CA GLY A 279 15.22 6.07 -14.11
C GLY A 279 15.19 5.56 -15.55
N LEU A 280 14.01 5.24 -16.07
CA LEU A 280 13.84 4.97 -17.50
C LEU A 280 14.15 6.25 -18.29
N ALA A 281 14.79 6.10 -19.46
CA ALA A 281 14.97 7.22 -20.35
C ALA A 281 13.62 7.70 -20.91
N PRO A 282 13.43 9.02 -21.13
CA PRO A 282 12.16 9.55 -21.65
C PRO A 282 11.67 8.85 -22.92
N GLU A 283 12.58 8.37 -23.75
CA GLU A 283 12.28 7.66 -25.00
C GLU A 283 11.63 6.30 -24.74
N GLU A 284 11.89 5.65 -23.58
CA GLU A 284 11.35 4.33 -23.26
C GLU A 284 9.85 4.38 -22.90
N TYR A 285 9.35 5.54 -22.47
CA TYR A 285 7.94 5.74 -22.13
C TYR A 285 7.25 6.83 -22.95
N ALA A 286 7.91 7.34 -24.01
CA ALA A 286 7.38 8.38 -24.91
C ALA A 286 6.06 7.98 -25.57
N ASP A 287 5.86 6.70 -25.85
CA ASP A 287 4.67 6.14 -26.48
C ASP A 287 3.69 5.48 -25.49
N TRP A 288 3.89 5.66 -24.20
CA TRP A 288 2.97 5.12 -23.17
C TRP A 288 1.70 5.99 -23.05
N TYR A 289 1.01 6.17 -24.17
CA TYR A 289 -0.30 6.81 -24.27
C TYR A 289 -1.27 5.85 -24.91
N PRO A 290 -2.53 5.73 -24.42
CA PRO A 290 -3.49 4.75 -24.93
C PRO A 290 -3.73 4.85 -26.46
N ASP A 291 -3.70 6.06 -27.01
CA ASP A 291 -3.90 6.36 -28.43
C ASP A 291 -2.68 6.07 -29.33
N ARG A 292 -1.52 5.79 -28.75
CA ARG A 292 -0.27 5.46 -29.46
C ARG A 292 0.12 3.99 -29.34
N MET A 293 -0.52 3.25 -28.48
CA MET A 293 -0.20 1.84 -28.22
C MET A 293 -0.85 0.92 -29.24
N THR A 294 -0.13 -0.16 -29.59
CA THR A 294 -0.71 -1.23 -30.41
C THR A 294 -1.74 -2.04 -29.60
N PRO A 295 -2.66 -2.78 -30.27
CA PRO A 295 -3.59 -3.66 -29.57
C PRO A 295 -2.90 -4.67 -28.63
N GLU A 296 -1.76 -5.22 -29.02
CA GLU A 296 -0.97 -6.16 -28.21
C GLU A 296 -0.40 -5.48 -26.95
N GLN A 297 0.10 -4.24 -27.07
CA GLN A 297 0.58 -3.46 -25.95
C GLN A 297 -0.57 -3.13 -24.97
N ILE A 298 -1.75 -2.78 -25.50
CA ILE A 298 -2.94 -2.54 -24.70
C ILE A 298 -3.32 -3.80 -23.92
N GLU A 299 -3.38 -4.96 -24.57
CA GLU A 299 -3.69 -6.22 -23.88
C GLU A 299 -2.64 -6.60 -22.84
N GLN A 300 -1.37 -6.34 -23.10
CA GLN A 300 -0.32 -6.48 -22.08
C GLN A 300 -0.60 -5.60 -20.87
N ARG A 301 -0.93 -4.33 -21.06
CA ARG A 301 -1.24 -3.38 -19.96
C ARG A 301 -2.51 -3.76 -19.19
N LYS A 302 -3.55 -4.23 -19.89
CA LYS A 302 -4.74 -4.80 -19.24
C LYS A 302 -4.39 -6.03 -18.38
N GLY A 303 -3.41 -6.82 -18.80
CA GLY A 303 -2.93 -7.99 -18.05
C GLY A 303 -2.18 -7.65 -16.77
N GLU A 304 -1.74 -6.41 -16.60
CA GLU A 304 -1.10 -5.90 -15.38
C GLU A 304 -2.11 -5.58 -14.27
N LEU A 305 -3.39 -5.54 -14.58
CA LEU A 305 -4.47 -5.06 -13.72
C LEU A 305 -5.56 -6.12 -13.56
N LEU A 306 -6.26 -6.04 -12.45
CA LEU A 306 -7.52 -6.76 -12.24
C LEU A 306 -8.68 -5.90 -12.76
N LEU A 307 -9.17 -6.22 -13.96
CA LEU A 307 -10.22 -5.49 -14.66
C LEU A 307 -11.42 -6.39 -14.92
N GLY A 308 -12.62 -5.87 -14.71
CA GLY A 308 -13.85 -6.61 -15.05
C GLY A 308 -14.99 -6.37 -14.08
N THR A 309 -15.90 -7.33 -14.04
CA THR A 309 -17.00 -7.42 -13.09
C THR A 309 -16.58 -8.17 -11.82
N PRO A 310 -17.41 -8.19 -10.75
CA PRO A 310 -17.19 -9.10 -9.61
C PRO A 310 -17.10 -10.58 -10.03
N ASP A 311 -17.86 -10.99 -11.08
CA ASP A 311 -17.83 -12.37 -11.59
C ASP A 311 -16.47 -12.71 -12.24
N ASP A 312 -15.87 -11.76 -12.95
CA ASP A 312 -14.54 -11.93 -13.58
C ASP A 312 -13.43 -12.06 -12.54
N LEU A 313 -13.51 -11.29 -11.45
CA LEU A 313 -12.45 -11.23 -10.44
C LEU A 313 -12.57 -12.27 -9.33
N PHE A 314 -13.77 -12.75 -9.04
CA PHE A 314 -14.00 -13.71 -7.97
C PHE A 314 -13.15 -14.99 -8.10
N PRO A 315 -12.99 -15.61 -9.28
CA PRO A 315 -12.20 -16.84 -9.42
C PRO A 315 -10.71 -16.61 -9.08
N VAL A 316 -10.09 -15.55 -9.60
CA VAL A 316 -8.67 -15.28 -9.38
C VAL A 316 -8.40 -14.89 -7.92
N LEU A 317 -9.25 -14.08 -7.30
CA LEU A 317 -9.07 -13.70 -5.90
C LEU A 317 -9.38 -14.86 -4.94
N SER A 318 -10.26 -15.79 -5.31
CA SER A 318 -10.46 -17.04 -4.57
C SER A 318 -9.21 -17.92 -4.61
N GLN A 319 -8.53 -18.03 -5.75
CA GLN A 319 -7.25 -18.74 -5.84
C GLN A 319 -6.15 -18.05 -5.01
N VAL A 320 -6.08 -16.72 -5.01
CA VAL A 320 -5.17 -15.98 -4.12
C VAL A 320 -5.45 -16.31 -2.64
N ARG A 321 -6.72 -16.33 -2.24
CA ARG A 321 -7.14 -16.75 -0.90
C ARG A 321 -6.64 -18.15 -0.56
N ASP A 322 -6.80 -19.07 -1.48
CA ASP A 322 -6.44 -20.49 -1.26
C ASP A 322 -4.92 -20.67 -1.13
N LEU A 323 -4.11 -19.86 -1.83
CA LEU A 323 -2.64 -19.83 -1.72
C LEU A 323 -2.15 -19.24 -0.39
N VAL A 324 -2.75 -18.14 0.05
CA VAL A 324 -2.31 -17.40 1.24
C VAL A 324 -2.89 -18.00 2.51
N GLY A 325 -4.16 -18.35 2.50
CA GLY A 325 -4.94 -18.79 3.65
C GLY A 325 -5.66 -17.65 4.36
N GLU A 326 -5.90 -17.83 5.67
CA GLU A 326 -6.49 -16.82 6.54
C GLU A 326 -5.57 -15.59 6.68
N ASN A 327 -6.11 -14.47 7.17
CA ASN A 327 -5.37 -13.22 7.38
C ASN A 327 -4.88 -12.52 6.10
N LEU A 328 -5.50 -12.80 4.94
CA LEU A 328 -5.27 -12.06 3.70
C LEU A 328 -6.05 -10.75 3.69
N VAL A 329 -5.35 -9.65 3.41
CA VAL A 329 -5.94 -8.35 3.06
C VAL A 329 -5.54 -8.01 1.63
N ILE A 330 -6.52 -7.86 0.74
CA ILE A 330 -6.28 -7.37 -0.61
C ILE A 330 -6.48 -5.85 -0.61
N MET A 331 -5.42 -5.11 -0.88
CA MET A 331 -5.40 -3.66 -1.02
C MET A 331 -5.62 -3.34 -2.49
N PHE A 332 -6.87 -3.11 -2.88
CA PHE A 332 -7.25 -2.94 -4.27
C PHE A 332 -7.19 -1.46 -4.67
N ARG A 333 -6.18 -1.07 -5.43
CA ARG A 333 -6.05 0.29 -5.95
C ARG A 333 -7.04 0.50 -7.09
N SER A 334 -8.13 1.22 -6.81
CA SER A 334 -9.19 1.57 -7.75
C SER A 334 -9.33 3.08 -7.97
N LYS A 335 -8.56 3.90 -7.25
CA LYS A 335 -8.52 5.34 -7.46
C LYS A 335 -7.36 5.71 -8.38
N TYR A 336 -7.71 6.35 -9.48
CA TYR A 336 -6.76 6.92 -10.42
C TYR A 336 -7.15 8.37 -10.72
N PRO A 337 -6.19 9.33 -10.85
CA PRO A 337 -6.51 10.67 -11.31
C PRO A 337 -7.16 10.62 -12.71
N LEU A 338 -7.95 11.61 -13.07
CA LEU A 338 -8.70 11.68 -14.34
C LEU A 338 -9.86 10.68 -14.49
N VAL A 339 -10.02 9.71 -13.62
CA VAL A 339 -11.23 8.86 -13.60
C VAL A 339 -12.36 9.61 -12.91
N ASP A 340 -13.52 9.63 -13.55
CA ASP A 340 -14.72 10.26 -13.01
C ASP A 340 -15.09 9.71 -11.62
N ASP A 341 -15.51 10.60 -10.69
CA ASP A 341 -15.85 10.22 -9.31
C ASP A 341 -17.02 9.25 -9.25
N ALA A 342 -18.02 9.39 -10.13
CA ALA A 342 -19.16 8.48 -10.15
C ALA A 342 -18.74 7.07 -10.58
N LEU A 343 -17.85 6.95 -11.56
CA LEU A 343 -17.27 5.66 -11.98
C LEU A 343 -16.39 5.06 -10.88
N THR A 344 -15.61 5.90 -10.19
CA THR A 344 -14.81 5.44 -9.04
C THR A 344 -15.69 4.90 -7.92
N ARG A 345 -16.77 5.57 -7.56
CA ARG A 345 -17.75 5.10 -6.56
C ARG A 345 -18.45 3.82 -7.00
N GLN A 346 -18.84 3.72 -8.26
CA GLN A 346 -19.41 2.50 -8.81
C GLN A 346 -18.43 1.31 -8.70
N SER A 347 -17.16 1.53 -9.01
CA SER A 347 -16.11 0.50 -8.82
C SER A 347 -15.95 0.11 -7.34
N ILE A 348 -16.06 1.06 -6.41
CA ILE A 348 -16.03 0.79 -4.96
C ILE A 348 -17.25 -0.05 -4.53
N ASP A 349 -18.44 0.23 -5.05
CA ASP A 349 -19.64 -0.56 -4.74
C ASP A 349 -19.49 -2.01 -5.22
N LEU A 350 -19.00 -2.21 -6.44
CA LEU A 350 -18.71 -3.54 -6.99
C LEU A 350 -17.62 -4.29 -6.19
N LEU A 351 -16.63 -3.57 -5.64
CA LEU A 351 -15.65 -4.16 -4.71
C LEU A 351 -16.32 -4.61 -3.40
N GLY A 352 -17.30 -3.87 -2.89
CA GLY A 352 -18.09 -4.26 -1.72
C GLY A 352 -18.88 -5.55 -1.96
N GLU A 353 -19.51 -5.70 -3.12
CA GLU A 353 -20.17 -6.93 -3.54
C GLU A 353 -19.17 -8.10 -3.61
N LEU A 354 -18.03 -7.89 -4.27
CA LEU A 354 -16.97 -8.89 -4.40
C LEU A 354 -16.45 -9.34 -3.04
N ARG A 355 -16.24 -8.41 -2.09
CA ARG A 355 -15.85 -8.75 -0.71
C ARG A 355 -16.86 -9.64 -0.03
N THR A 356 -18.15 -9.32 -0.16
CA THR A 356 -19.22 -10.12 0.44
C THR A 356 -19.19 -11.55 -0.06
N ARG A 357 -18.96 -11.75 -1.35
CA ARG A 357 -18.85 -13.07 -1.98
C ARG A 357 -17.59 -13.83 -1.54
N LEU A 358 -16.44 -13.16 -1.42
CA LEU A 358 -15.19 -13.79 -0.99
C LEU A 358 -15.22 -14.24 0.48
N ARG A 359 -16.14 -13.70 1.28
CA ARG A 359 -16.36 -14.07 2.69
C ARG A 359 -17.41 -15.16 2.90
N ALA A 360 -18.26 -15.38 1.90
CA ALA A 360 -19.27 -16.44 1.94
C ALA A 360 -18.64 -17.82 1.74
#